data_f3aca8d588fe34f19dd1bf481a984d67
#
_entry.id   f3aca8d588fe34f19dd1bf481a984d67
#
_cell.length_a   1.000
_cell.length_b   1.000
_cell.length_c   1.000
_cell.angle_alpha   90.00
_cell.angle_beta   90.00
_cell.angle_gamma   90.00
#
_symmetry.space_group_name_H-M   'P 1'
#
loop_
_entity.id
_entity.type
_entity.pdbx_description
1 polymer ?
#
loop_
_entity_poly.entity_id
_entity_poly.type
_entity_poly.pdbx_seq_one_letter_code
_entity_poly.pdbx_strand_id
1 'polypeptide(L)'
;MDALPRAYAGPGGAVAVLREGEVIARHAWGWANAELRIPFTPKTLFRMCSITKQFTCGLVLDAFPDPSALDADVAARLPNLQQPAPGALQLCHNQSGLRDYWAVAMLHGAPAESAFGDAEAARVIAGTRTLHFTPGTRFSYVNQNFRLLSDILEARTGRSFAELLRARIFDRVGMESALLAADTRAMPDGTEGYEGAVGPGFRAAENRILWTGDAGLGASLDDMIAWERHIDATRDDETSLYRRLSAPVTFADGAPAAYGFGIARGRELDRPFTGHGGALRGWRSSRLHIAADRLSVVVMFNHFANAHAAALDLLAAVLDVDRPARVSSLPEPAWLGAYVEPQTGLAVRIEAAPEGRVSLRYGHSATLLDLNDDGTAGDANSRLRPGEGGLWMDLPHDNQTSLLSPRSGEPSKDIAGRYHCAELDAEITIVDAGGALYGGCSGFLGQGRMEQLAPIGPDLWALPCPRALDHTPPGDWTLAFRRDDAGRTVEVEVGCWLARRLVYARIG
;
A
#
# COMPACT_ATOMS: atom_id res chain seq x y z
N MET A 1 16.27 -23.45 1.29
CA MET A 1 15.82 -23.20 -0.07
C MET A 1 14.78 -24.20 -0.55
N ASP A 2 15.04 -25.51 -0.48
CA ASP A 2 14.15 -26.57 -1.02
C ASP A 2 12.76 -26.63 -0.37
N ALA A 3 12.61 -26.08 0.83
CA ALA A 3 11.31 -26.00 1.50
C ALA A 3 10.42 -24.84 1.01
N LEU A 4 11.00 -23.79 0.43
CA LEU A 4 10.26 -22.57 0.03
C LEU A 4 9.11 -22.85 -0.96
N PRO A 5 9.29 -23.65 -2.04
CA PRO A 5 8.20 -23.93 -2.97
C PRO A 5 7.01 -24.64 -2.35
N ARG A 6 7.21 -25.32 -1.20
CA ARG A 6 6.14 -25.99 -0.46
C ARG A 6 5.51 -25.07 0.58
N ALA A 7 6.33 -24.28 1.28
CA ALA A 7 5.86 -23.32 2.29
C ALA A 7 5.06 -22.16 1.67
N TYR A 8 5.47 -21.74 0.47
CA TYR A 8 4.86 -20.65 -0.30
C TYR A 8 4.36 -21.18 -1.66
N ALA A 9 3.48 -22.17 -1.60
CA ALA A 9 3.04 -22.89 -2.77
C ALA A 9 2.26 -22.00 -3.78
N GLY A 10 2.63 -22.13 -5.06
CA GLY A 10 2.03 -21.41 -6.17
C GLY A 10 2.72 -21.72 -7.50
N PRO A 11 2.28 -21.14 -8.63
CA PRO A 11 2.81 -21.42 -9.95
C PRO A 11 4.31 -21.27 -10.08
N GLY A 12 4.90 -20.17 -9.55
CA GLY A 12 6.34 -19.97 -9.64
C GLY A 12 6.85 -18.87 -8.73
N GLY A 13 8.17 -18.83 -8.60
CA GLY A 13 8.84 -17.80 -7.82
C GLY A 13 10.35 -17.83 -7.94
N ALA A 14 10.99 -16.79 -7.42
CA ALA A 14 12.43 -16.70 -7.33
C ALA A 14 12.86 -15.95 -6.07
N VAL A 15 14.00 -16.33 -5.52
CA VAL A 15 14.59 -15.71 -4.32
C VAL A 15 16.09 -15.60 -4.45
N ALA A 16 16.66 -14.55 -3.85
CA ALA A 16 18.09 -14.41 -3.65
C ALA A 16 18.39 -13.90 -2.25
N VAL A 17 19.51 -14.38 -1.68
CA VAL A 17 20.12 -13.85 -0.46
C VAL A 17 21.55 -13.48 -0.78
N LEU A 18 21.93 -12.26 -0.44
CA LEU A 18 23.29 -11.75 -0.59
C LEU A 18 23.85 -11.38 0.77
N ARG A 19 25.11 -11.71 1.00
CA ARG A 19 25.89 -11.24 2.14
C ARG A 19 27.21 -10.65 1.62
N GLU A 20 27.53 -9.43 2.04
CA GLU A 20 28.74 -8.72 1.63
C GLU A 20 28.89 -8.58 0.10
N GLY A 21 27.74 -8.36 -0.60
CA GLY A 21 27.68 -8.27 -2.05
C GLY A 21 27.74 -9.63 -2.79
N GLU A 22 28.01 -10.74 -2.08
CA GLU A 22 28.08 -12.06 -2.66
C GLU A 22 26.74 -12.82 -2.54
N VAL A 23 26.36 -13.52 -3.59
CA VAL A 23 25.14 -14.35 -3.59
C VAL A 23 25.41 -15.63 -2.81
N ILE A 24 24.86 -15.76 -1.61
CA ILE A 24 24.98 -16.94 -0.77
C ILE A 24 23.84 -17.95 -1.00
N ALA A 25 22.72 -17.48 -1.56
CA ALA A 25 21.61 -18.34 -1.95
C ALA A 25 20.85 -17.72 -3.13
N ARG A 26 20.49 -18.56 -4.13
CA ARG A 26 19.71 -18.17 -5.31
C ARG A 26 18.89 -19.35 -5.77
N HIS A 27 17.59 -19.16 -5.93
CA HIS A 27 16.70 -20.23 -6.36
C HIS A 27 15.54 -19.66 -7.19
N ALA A 28 15.18 -20.36 -8.25
CA ALA A 28 13.96 -20.08 -9.02
C ALA A 28 13.26 -21.41 -9.30
N TRP A 29 11.94 -21.44 -9.30
CA TRP A 29 11.17 -22.67 -9.48
C TRP A 29 9.82 -22.41 -10.13
N GLY A 30 9.23 -23.49 -10.64
CA GLY A 30 7.89 -23.49 -11.19
C GLY A 30 7.79 -22.80 -12.55
N TRP A 31 6.68 -22.16 -12.80
CA TRP A 31 6.29 -21.61 -14.09
C TRP A 31 6.20 -20.08 -14.05
N ALA A 32 6.88 -19.42 -14.96
CA ALA A 32 6.66 -18.04 -15.30
C ALA A 32 5.30 -17.86 -16.02
N ASN A 33 4.95 -18.85 -16.86
CA ASN A 33 3.66 -18.96 -17.49
C ASN A 33 3.27 -20.45 -17.58
N ALA A 34 2.27 -20.86 -16.82
CA ALA A 34 1.87 -22.24 -16.70
C ALA A 34 1.12 -22.73 -17.96
N GLU A 35 0.33 -21.87 -18.60
CA GLU A 35 -0.44 -22.17 -19.80
C GLU A 35 0.51 -22.42 -20.99
N LEU A 36 1.55 -21.59 -21.14
CA LEU A 36 2.56 -21.70 -22.18
C LEU A 36 3.74 -22.60 -21.78
N ARG A 37 3.77 -23.13 -20.55
CA ARG A 37 4.83 -23.95 -19.98
C ARG A 37 6.21 -23.27 -20.01
N ILE A 38 6.22 -21.95 -19.79
CA ILE A 38 7.46 -21.17 -19.67
C ILE A 38 7.98 -21.33 -18.25
N PRO A 39 9.19 -21.89 -18.04
CA PRO A 39 9.73 -22.08 -16.69
C PRO A 39 10.10 -20.73 -16.04
N PHE A 40 9.94 -20.63 -14.72
CA PHE A 40 10.45 -19.50 -13.96
C PHE A 40 11.96 -19.66 -13.76
N THR A 41 12.72 -18.68 -14.20
CA THR A 41 14.20 -18.66 -14.12
C THR A 41 14.66 -17.37 -13.45
N PRO A 42 15.93 -17.26 -13.02
CA PRO A 42 16.46 -16.00 -12.52
C PRO A 42 16.47 -14.84 -13.52
N LYS A 43 16.29 -15.11 -14.81
CA LYS A 43 16.20 -14.13 -15.90
C LYS A 43 14.76 -13.77 -16.28
N THR A 44 13.77 -14.45 -15.70
CA THR A 44 12.35 -14.17 -15.93
C THR A 44 12.04 -12.75 -15.50
N LEU A 45 11.42 -11.97 -16.36
CA LEU A 45 10.95 -10.63 -16.04
C LEU A 45 9.75 -10.71 -15.09
N PHE A 46 9.76 -9.85 -14.11
CA PHE A 46 8.78 -9.83 -13.04
C PHE A 46 8.33 -8.41 -12.74
N ARG A 47 7.05 -8.20 -12.44
CA ARG A 47 6.54 -6.90 -11.98
C ARG A 47 6.96 -6.65 -10.55
N MET A 48 7.95 -5.79 -10.34
CA MET A 48 8.45 -5.45 -9.01
C MET A 48 7.46 -4.57 -8.23
N CYS A 49 6.43 -4.08 -8.90
CA CYS A 49 5.36 -3.27 -8.30
C CYS A 49 5.93 -2.09 -7.51
N SER A 50 5.48 -1.88 -6.29
CA SER A 50 5.86 -0.71 -5.48
C SER A 50 7.35 -0.59 -5.14
N ILE A 51 8.17 -1.59 -5.38
CA ILE A 51 9.63 -1.46 -5.32
C ILE A 51 10.13 -0.41 -6.32
N THR A 52 9.35 -0.11 -7.38
CA THR A 52 9.58 1.00 -8.32
C THR A 52 9.83 2.34 -7.63
N LYS A 53 9.12 2.62 -6.54
CA LYS A 53 9.11 3.92 -5.86
C LYS A 53 10.49 4.43 -5.45
N GLN A 54 11.37 3.53 -5.01
CA GLN A 54 12.76 3.90 -4.70
C GLN A 54 13.54 4.35 -5.96
N PHE A 55 13.28 3.73 -7.12
CA PHE A 55 13.92 4.10 -8.37
C PHE A 55 13.41 5.46 -8.87
N THR A 56 12.12 5.74 -8.71
CA THR A 56 11.53 7.05 -9.00
C THR A 56 12.15 8.13 -8.15
N CYS A 57 12.24 7.93 -6.83
CA CYS A 57 12.92 8.86 -5.94
C CYS A 57 14.42 8.97 -6.24
N GLY A 58 15.04 7.88 -6.68
CA GLY A 58 16.42 7.88 -7.14
C GLY A 58 16.64 8.82 -8.33
N LEU A 59 15.74 8.79 -9.31
CA LEU A 59 15.79 9.73 -10.44
C LEU A 59 15.54 11.18 -10.01
N VAL A 60 14.62 11.41 -9.06
CA VAL A 60 14.41 12.76 -8.49
C VAL A 60 15.71 13.28 -7.86
N LEU A 61 16.35 12.48 -7.01
CA LEU A 61 17.60 12.88 -6.34
C LEU A 61 18.78 13.01 -7.31
N ASP A 62 18.86 12.20 -8.37
CA ASP A 62 19.92 12.28 -9.39
C ASP A 62 19.75 13.54 -10.26
N ALA A 63 18.52 13.88 -10.64
CA ALA A 63 18.23 15.01 -11.52
C ALA A 63 18.14 16.36 -10.77
N PHE A 64 17.68 16.35 -9.54
CA PHE A 64 17.44 17.53 -8.72
C PHE A 64 18.07 17.34 -7.32
N PRO A 65 19.30 17.87 -7.09
CA PRO A 65 19.95 17.76 -5.78
C PRO A 65 19.11 18.31 -4.63
N ASP A 66 18.30 19.34 -4.89
CA ASP A 66 17.25 19.84 -4.02
C ASP A 66 15.87 19.57 -4.70
N PRO A 67 15.13 18.56 -4.25
CA PRO A 67 13.81 18.25 -4.81
C PRO A 67 12.76 19.35 -4.67
N SER A 68 12.95 20.34 -3.76
CA SER A 68 12.03 21.47 -3.62
C SER A 68 11.93 22.32 -4.89
N ALA A 69 12.91 22.24 -5.79
CA ALA A 69 12.87 22.83 -7.12
C ALA A 69 11.69 22.34 -7.99
N LEU A 70 11.02 21.24 -7.60
CA LEU A 70 9.87 20.66 -8.28
C LEU A 70 8.51 21.05 -7.64
N ASP A 71 8.50 21.81 -6.53
CA ASP A 71 7.27 22.10 -5.78
C ASP A 71 6.23 22.87 -6.63
N ALA A 72 6.70 23.80 -7.48
CA ALA A 72 5.83 24.52 -8.39
C ALA A 72 5.21 23.59 -9.46
N ASP A 73 5.96 22.58 -9.92
CA ASP A 73 5.45 21.60 -10.88
C ASP A 73 4.40 20.69 -10.22
N VAL A 74 4.59 20.31 -8.97
CA VAL A 74 3.60 19.55 -8.18
C VAL A 74 2.31 20.37 -8.05
N ALA A 75 2.41 21.63 -7.64
CA ALA A 75 1.25 22.52 -7.51
C ALA A 75 0.50 22.69 -8.84
N ALA A 76 1.21 22.80 -9.96
CA ALA A 76 0.61 22.92 -11.30
C ALA A 76 -0.19 21.66 -11.72
N ARG A 77 0.10 20.48 -11.17
CA ARG A 77 -0.65 19.24 -11.43
C ARG A 77 -1.89 19.08 -10.56
N LEU A 78 -2.10 19.96 -9.58
CA LEU A 78 -3.21 19.98 -8.64
C LEU A 78 -4.02 21.29 -8.77
N PRO A 79 -4.53 21.63 -9.97
CA PRO A 79 -5.10 22.96 -10.25
C PRO A 79 -6.35 23.31 -9.46
N ASN A 80 -7.06 22.30 -8.94
CA ASN A 80 -8.30 22.48 -8.19
C ASN A 80 -8.11 22.44 -6.67
N LEU A 81 -6.86 22.23 -6.21
CA LEU A 81 -6.55 22.12 -4.78
C LEU A 81 -6.80 23.48 -4.07
N GLN A 82 -7.60 23.46 -3.00
CA GLN A 82 -8.01 24.62 -2.23
C GLN A 82 -7.13 24.89 -0.99
N GLN A 83 -6.08 24.12 -0.82
CA GLN A 83 -5.12 24.17 0.28
C GLN A 83 -3.71 24.29 -0.29
N PRO A 84 -2.69 24.66 0.52
CA PRO A 84 -1.31 24.64 0.08
C PRO A 84 -0.93 23.25 -0.46
N ALA A 85 -0.36 23.21 -1.68
CA ALA A 85 0.06 21.97 -2.30
C ALA A 85 1.22 21.33 -1.53
N PRO A 86 1.32 19.98 -1.50
CA PRO A 86 2.51 19.31 -1.00
C PRO A 86 3.72 19.63 -1.91
N GLY A 87 4.90 19.63 -1.33
CA GLY A 87 6.15 19.68 -2.08
C GLY A 87 6.61 18.29 -2.55
N ALA A 88 7.59 18.25 -3.45
CA ALA A 88 8.13 17.02 -4.02
C ALA A 88 8.73 16.08 -2.94
N LEU A 89 9.34 16.62 -1.89
CA LEU A 89 9.83 15.81 -0.77
C LEU A 89 8.69 15.10 -0.03
N GLN A 90 7.56 15.79 0.20
CA GLN A 90 6.39 15.18 0.82
C GLN A 90 5.77 14.09 -0.07
N LEU A 91 5.85 14.22 -1.39
CA LEU A 91 5.48 13.13 -2.31
C LEU A 91 6.43 11.93 -2.14
N CYS A 92 7.74 12.14 -2.17
CA CYS A 92 8.76 11.08 -1.98
C CYS A 92 8.61 10.33 -0.65
N HIS A 93 8.10 11.01 0.39
CA HIS A 93 7.98 10.48 1.74
C HIS A 93 6.59 9.94 2.07
N ASN A 94 5.63 9.97 1.13
CA ASN A 94 4.23 9.65 1.41
C ASN A 94 3.63 10.48 2.56
N GLN A 95 4.04 11.74 2.63
CA GLN A 95 3.58 12.74 3.59
C GLN A 95 2.76 13.86 2.92
N SER A 96 2.23 13.61 1.73
CA SER A 96 1.56 14.62 0.89
C SER A 96 0.19 15.06 1.40
N GLY A 97 -0.51 14.20 2.14
CA GLY A 97 -1.93 14.41 2.47
C GLY A 97 -2.90 14.20 1.31
N LEU A 98 -2.43 13.84 0.12
CA LEU A 98 -3.28 13.44 -1.00
C LEU A 98 -4.01 12.14 -0.69
N ARG A 99 -5.21 11.96 -1.26
CA ARG A 99 -5.91 10.68 -1.26
C ARG A 99 -5.39 9.81 -2.39
N ASP A 100 -5.26 8.52 -2.16
CA ASP A 100 -4.77 7.62 -3.19
C ASP A 100 -5.76 7.53 -4.38
N TYR A 101 -5.26 7.70 -5.60
CA TYR A 101 -6.10 7.77 -6.79
C TYR A 101 -6.76 6.43 -7.15
N TRP A 102 -6.18 5.29 -6.73
CA TRP A 102 -6.82 3.98 -6.89
C TRP A 102 -8.04 3.84 -5.99
N ALA A 103 -7.95 4.32 -4.75
CA ALA A 103 -9.09 4.37 -3.84
C ALA A 103 -10.17 5.33 -4.37
N VAL A 104 -9.78 6.53 -4.79
CA VAL A 104 -10.71 7.52 -5.36
C VAL A 104 -11.38 6.99 -6.63
N ALA A 105 -10.66 6.23 -7.47
CA ALA A 105 -11.26 5.60 -8.65
C ALA A 105 -12.43 4.65 -8.30
N MET A 106 -12.35 3.94 -7.17
CA MET A 106 -13.46 3.10 -6.70
C MET A 106 -14.69 3.93 -6.35
N LEU A 107 -14.50 5.12 -5.77
CA LEU A 107 -15.60 6.05 -5.48
C LEU A 107 -16.21 6.67 -6.74
N HIS A 108 -15.44 6.78 -7.83
CA HIS A 108 -15.94 7.13 -9.16
C HIS A 108 -16.62 5.97 -9.90
N GLY A 109 -16.88 4.86 -9.21
CA GLY A 109 -17.61 3.72 -9.76
C GLY A 109 -16.79 2.85 -10.72
N ALA A 110 -15.46 2.89 -10.66
CA ALA A 110 -14.63 2.02 -11.49
C ALA A 110 -15.00 0.54 -11.24
N PRO A 111 -15.42 -0.21 -12.26
CA PRO A 111 -15.60 -1.65 -12.10
C PRO A 111 -14.25 -2.32 -11.78
N ALA A 112 -14.27 -3.37 -10.98
CA ALA A 112 -13.06 -4.13 -10.70
C ALA A 112 -12.42 -4.61 -12.03
N GLU A 113 -11.08 -4.55 -12.09
CA GLU A 113 -10.30 -4.99 -13.25
C GLU A 113 -10.60 -4.21 -14.56
N SER A 114 -11.29 -3.07 -14.48
CA SER A 114 -11.49 -2.21 -15.64
C SER A 114 -10.19 -1.52 -16.06
N ALA A 115 -10.16 -1.02 -17.29
CA ALA A 115 -9.03 -0.24 -17.78
C ALA A 115 -8.92 1.08 -17.01
N PHE A 116 -7.68 1.44 -16.66
CA PHE A 116 -7.35 2.73 -16.05
C PHE A 116 -5.99 3.20 -16.59
N GLY A 117 -6.04 4.23 -17.42
CA GLY A 117 -4.87 4.73 -18.12
C GLY A 117 -4.49 6.15 -17.69
N ASP A 118 -3.71 6.81 -18.55
CA ASP A 118 -3.17 8.15 -18.29
C ASP A 118 -4.27 9.21 -18.19
N ALA A 119 -5.29 9.11 -19.03
CA ALA A 119 -6.39 10.09 -19.05
C ALA A 119 -7.24 10.02 -17.77
N GLU A 120 -7.57 8.81 -17.32
CA GLU A 120 -8.32 8.57 -16.09
C GLU A 120 -7.50 9.02 -14.87
N ALA A 121 -6.21 8.64 -14.82
CA ALA A 121 -5.29 9.05 -13.77
C ALA A 121 -5.17 10.59 -13.69
N ALA A 122 -4.92 11.25 -14.80
CA ALA A 122 -4.80 12.72 -14.87
C ALA A 122 -6.08 13.41 -14.40
N ARG A 123 -7.27 12.87 -14.76
CA ARG A 123 -8.56 13.43 -14.36
C ARG A 123 -8.80 13.28 -12.86
N VAL A 124 -8.51 12.11 -12.28
CA VAL A 124 -8.63 11.88 -10.82
C VAL A 124 -7.68 12.82 -10.06
N ILE A 125 -6.43 12.89 -10.47
CA ILE A 125 -5.40 13.72 -9.81
C ILE A 125 -5.78 15.21 -9.89
N ALA A 126 -6.11 15.71 -11.07
CA ALA A 126 -6.52 17.11 -11.26
C ALA A 126 -7.82 17.46 -10.53
N GLY A 127 -8.69 16.49 -10.29
CA GLY A 127 -9.93 16.64 -9.54
C GLY A 127 -9.75 16.84 -8.01
N THR A 128 -8.55 16.65 -7.48
CA THR A 128 -8.26 16.81 -6.04
C THR A 128 -8.54 18.24 -5.58
N ARG A 129 -9.44 18.41 -4.60
CA ARG A 129 -9.80 19.72 -4.03
C ARG A 129 -9.31 19.92 -2.60
N THR A 130 -9.25 18.83 -1.82
CA THR A 130 -8.82 18.89 -0.42
C THR A 130 -7.79 17.78 -0.13
N LEU A 131 -7.03 18.00 0.94
CA LEU A 131 -6.11 17.00 1.50
C LEU A 131 -6.74 16.37 2.74
N HIS A 132 -6.38 15.14 3.08
CA HIS A 132 -6.91 14.52 4.29
C HIS A 132 -6.04 14.78 5.54
N PHE A 133 -4.89 15.43 5.40
CA PHE A 133 -4.08 16.05 6.46
C PHE A 133 -3.11 17.06 5.87
N THR A 134 -2.56 17.94 6.71
CA THR A 134 -1.56 18.93 6.31
C THR A 134 -0.26 18.23 5.86
N PRO A 135 0.29 18.55 4.68
CA PRO A 135 1.53 17.97 4.18
C PRO A 135 2.67 18.01 5.21
N GLY A 136 3.40 16.91 5.31
CA GLY A 136 4.52 16.74 6.24
C GLY A 136 4.12 16.29 7.66
N THR A 137 2.83 16.32 8.03
CA THR A 137 2.44 16.04 9.44
C THR A 137 2.19 14.57 9.72
N ARG A 138 1.88 13.76 8.70
CA ARG A 138 1.51 12.34 8.82
C ARG A 138 1.97 11.55 7.61
N PHE A 139 1.96 10.25 7.77
CA PHE A 139 2.09 9.30 6.67
C PHE A 139 0.70 8.87 6.14
N SER A 140 0.60 8.74 4.82
CA SER A 140 -0.43 7.97 4.13
C SER A 140 0.15 7.42 2.84
N TYR A 141 -0.01 6.13 2.62
CA TYR A 141 0.47 5.52 1.38
C TYR A 141 -0.32 6.03 0.17
N VAL A 142 0.36 6.67 -0.78
CA VAL A 142 -0.26 7.33 -1.94
C VAL A 142 0.53 7.01 -3.19
N ASN A 143 -0.04 6.18 -4.07
CA ASN A 143 0.60 5.78 -5.32
C ASN A 143 0.76 6.96 -6.29
N GLN A 144 -0.25 7.79 -6.43
CA GLN A 144 -0.17 8.96 -7.33
C GLN A 144 0.97 9.94 -7.02
N ASN A 145 1.54 9.94 -5.81
CA ASN A 145 2.72 10.74 -5.50
C ASN A 145 3.85 10.42 -6.48
N PHE A 146 4.11 9.15 -6.69
CA PHE A 146 5.21 8.67 -7.54
C PHE A 146 4.85 8.74 -9.03
N ARG A 147 3.55 8.64 -9.36
CA ARG A 147 3.05 8.94 -10.69
C ARG A 147 3.32 10.41 -11.05
N LEU A 148 2.97 11.35 -10.16
CA LEU A 148 3.25 12.77 -10.34
C LEU A 148 4.75 13.05 -10.51
N LEU A 149 5.60 12.41 -9.70
CA LEU A 149 7.04 12.57 -9.80
C LEU A 149 7.59 12.08 -11.15
N SER A 150 7.12 10.92 -11.66
CA SER A 150 7.53 10.44 -12.99
C SER A 150 7.09 11.39 -14.12
N ASP A 151 5.85 11.87 -14.07
CA ASP A 151 5.32 12.81 -15.07
C ASP A 151 6.05 14.18 -15.04
N ILE A 152 6.44 14.64 -13.85
CA ILE A 152 7.24 15.86 -13.68
C ILE A 152 8.67 15.66 -14.20
N LEU A 153 9.30 14.53 -13.91
CA LEU A 153 10.62 14.18 -14.44
C LEU A 153 10.63 14.20 -15.98
N GLU A 154 9.63 13.59 -16.62
CA GLU A 154 9.51 13.64 -18.08
C GLU A 154 9.37 15.06 -18.62
N ALA A 155 8.48 15.85 -18.03
CA ALA A 155 8.23 17.23 -18.44
C ALA A 155 9.47 18.13 -18.25
N ARG A 156 10.23 17.97 -17.18
CA ARG A 156 11.40 18.79 -16.87
C ARG A 156 12.65 18.39 -17.63
N THR A 157 12.78 17.11 -17.99
CA THR A 157 13.98 16.60 -18.67
C THR A 157 13.81 16.45 -20.18
N GLY A 158 12.57 16.44 -20.69
CA GLY A 158 12.26 16.16 -22.09
C GLY A 158 12.55 14.73 -22.52
N ARG A 159 12.73 13.80 -21.57
CA ARG A 159 13.01 12.39 -21.80
C ARG A 159 11.92 11.53 -21.15
N SER A 160 11.59 10.39 -21.74
CA SER A 160 10.64 9.47 -21.14
C SER A 160 11.17 8.87 -19.83
N PHE A 161 10.26 8.52 -18.93
CA PHE A 161 10.62 7.89 -17.65
C PHE A 161 11.40 6.59 -17.85
N ALA A 162 11.05 5.82 -18.89
CA ALA A 162 11.78 4.62 -19.29
C ALA A 162 13.24 4.91 -19.68
N GLU A 163 13.49 5.96 -20.48
CA GLU A 163 14.84 6.38 -20.86
C GLU A 163 15.66 6.88 -19.66
N LEU A 164 15.00 7.58 -18.74
CA LEU A 164 15.64 8.06 -17.52
C LEU A 164 16.05 6.88 -16.62
N LEU A 165 15.16 5.93 -16.38
CA LEU A 165 15.47 4.70 -15.63
C LEU A 165 16.64 3.96 -16.24
N ARG A 166 16.61 3.72 -17.57
CA ARG A 166 17.68 3.02 -18.29
C ARG A 166 19.01 3.72 -18.12
N ALA A 167 19.12 4.99 -18.56
CA ALA A 167 20.39 5.69 -18.65
C ALA A 167 20.96 6.11 -17.29
N ARG A 168 20.10 6.40 -16.31
CA ARG A 168 20.53 6.98 -15.03
C ARG A 168 20.70 5.95 -13.93
N ILE A 169 20.00 4.81 -14.03
CA ILE A 169 20.05 3.76 -13.00
C ILE A 169 20.46 2.42 -13.61
N PHE A 170 19.67 1.82 -14.49
CA PHE A 170 19.86 0.43 -14.89
C PHE A 170 21.23 0.14 -15.51
N ASP A 171 21.64 0.96 -16.49
CA ASP A 171 22.94 0.81 -17.16
C ASP A 171 24.11 1.03 -16.19
N ARG A 172 23.95 1.91 -15.19
CA ARG A 172 25.01 2.21 -14.22
C ARG A 172 25.21 1.12 -13.18
N VAL A 173 24.15 0.38 -12.85
CA VAL A 173 24.19 -0.65 -11.80
C VAL A 173 24.20 -2.07 -12.35
N GLY A 174 24.13 -2.24 -13.67
CA GLY A 174 24.15 -3.54 -14.34
C GLY A 174 22.81 -4.29 -14.29
N MET A 175 21.68 -3.59 -14.24
CA MET A 175 20.33 -4.17 -14.38
C MET A 175 19.99 -4.30 -15.87
N GLU A 176 20.54 -5.35 -16.51
CA GLU A 176 20.58 -5.48 -17.97
C GLU A 176 19.20 -5.66 -18.61
N SER A 177 18.32 -6.45 -17.98
CA SER A 177 16.98 -6.75 -18.48
C SER A 177 15.87 -5.88 -17.92
N ALA A 178 16.15 -5.06 -16.88
CA ALA A 178 15.16 -4.21 -16.26
C ALA A 178 14.59 -3.16 -17.24
N LEU A 179 13.30 -2.89 -17.13
CA LEU A 179 12.58 -1.98 -18.00
C LEU A 179 11.38 -1.33 -17.30
N LEU A 180 10.79 -0.33 -17.91
CA LEU A 180 9.46 0.16 -17.53
C LEU A 180 8.39 -0.73 -18.20
N ALA A 181 7.77 -1.62 -17.43
CA ALA A 181 6.63 -2.43 -17.84
C ALA A 181 5.31 -1.74 -17.45
N ALA A 182 5.03 -0.56 -18.01
CA ALA A 182 3.93 0.28 -17.58
C ALA A 182 2.56 -0.39 -17.79
N ASP A 183 2.34 -1.02 -18.94
CA ASP A 183 1.09 -1.72 -19.25
C ASP A 183 1.03 -3.06 -18.50
N THR A 184 0.02 -3.19 -17.63
CA THR A 184 -0.10 -4.39 -16.79
C THR A 184 -0.78 -5.57 -17.49
N ARG A 185 -1.25 -5.42 -18.73
CA ARG A 185 -1.92 -6.50 -19.48
C ARG A 185 -1.00 -7.64 -19.87
N ALA A 186 0.30 -7.36 -20.07
CA ALA A 186 1.26 -8.39 -20.44
C ALA A 186 2.68 -8.02 -20.00
N MET A 187 3.53 -9.06 -19.85
CA MET A 187 4.98 -8.91 -19.75
C MET A 187 5.65 -9.26 -21.09
N PRO A 188 6.75 -8.58 -21.47
CA PRO A 188 7.39 -8.79 -22.77
C PRO A 188 7.88 -10.22 -23.03
N ASP A 189 8.23 -10.97 -21.98
CA ASP A 189 8.69 -12.36 -22.04
C ASP A 189 7.55 -13.39 -21.85
N GLY A 190 6.30 -12.92 -21.80
CA GLY A 190 5.12 -13.77 -21.60
C GLY A 190 4.92 -14.27 -20.17
N THR A 191 5.62 -13.72 -19.20
CA THR A 191 5.40 -14.07 -17.77
C THR A 191 4.02 -13.62 -17.32
N GLU A 192 3.31 -14.49 -16.58
CA GLU A 192 1.97 -14.26 -16.04
C GLU A 192 1.97 -14.20 -14.52
N GLY A 193 1.07 -13.37 -13.98
CA GLY A 193 0.69 -13.40 -12.57
C GLY A 193 -0.56 -14.26 -12.36
N TYR A 194 -0.70 -14.87 -11.19
CA TYR A 194 -1.77 -15.82 -10.91
C TYR A 194 -2.58 -15.47 -9.68
N GLU A 195 -3.89 -15.59 -9.79
CA GLU A 195 -4.84 -15.60 -8.68
C GLU A 195 -5.22 -17.04 -8.32
N GLY A 196 -5.60 -17.25 -7.06
CA GLY A 196 -6.08 -18.53 -6.58
C GLY A 196 -5.33 -19.02 -5.34
N ALA A 197 -5.49 -20.28 -5.05
CA ALA A 197 -4.87 -20.97 -3.93
C ALA A 197 -4.66 -22.45 -4.26
N VAL A 198 -3.87 -23.15 -3.45
CA VAL A 198 -3.52 -24.56 -3.64
C VAL A 198 -4.73 -25.47 -3.79
N GLY A 199 -5.79 -25.30 -3.01
CA GLY A 199 -6.98 -26.14 -3.07
C GLY A 199 -7.84 -25.90 -4.33
N PRO A 200 -8.33 -24.67 -4.57
CA PRO A 200 -9.18 -24.36 -5.73
C PRO A 200 -8.40 -24.23 -7.04
N GLY A 201 -7.06 -24.19 -7.01
CA GLY A 201 -6.20 -23.99 -8.18
C GLY A 201 -5.88 -22.52 -8.47
N PHE A 202 -5.03 -22.32 -9.47
CA PHE A 202 -4.55 -21.01 -9.91
C PHE A 202 -5.04 -20.72 -11.34
N ARG A 203 -5.29 -19.45 -11.62
CA ARG A 203 -5.65 -18.94 -12.96
C ARG A 203 -4.88 -17.65 -13.23
N ALA A 204 -4.64 -17.32 -14.49
CA ALA A 204 -4.02 -16.04 -14.86
C ALA A 204 -4.83 -14.86 -14.30
N ALA A 205 -4.12 -13.88 -13.78
CA ALA A 205 -4.68 -12.67 -13.19
C ALA A 205 -4.96 -11.64 -14.27
N GLU A 206 -6.15 -11.04 -14.25
CA GLU A 206 -6.50 -9.99 -15.20
C GLU A 206 -6.12 -8.61 -14.65
N ASN A 207 -5.26 -7.88 -15.37
CA ASN A 207 -4.84 -6.53 -15.06
C ASN A 207 -4.95 -5.65 -16.30
N ARG A 208 -5.40 -4.38 -16.15
CA ARG A 208 -5.63 -3.45 -17.27
C ARG A 208 -5.30 -2.00 -16.90
N ILE A 209 -4.29 -1.80 -16.09
CA ILE A 209 -3.90 -0.48 -15.61
C ILE A 209 -2.54 -0.07 -16.17
N LEU A 210 -2.30 1.24 -16.26
CA LEU A 210 -0.99 1.79 -16.60
C LEU A 210 -0.32 2.30 -15.33
N TRP A 211 0.84 1.73 -15.02
CA TRP A 211 1.70 2.13 -13.91
C TRP A 211 3.02 2.71 -14.43
N THR A 212 3.45 3.81 -13.83
CA THR A 212 4.74 4.44 -14.17
C THR A 212 5.66 4.48 -12.95
N GLY A 213 5.94 5.64 -12.40
CA GLY A 213 6.81 5.81 -11.25
C GLY A 213 6.31 5.20 -9.93
N ASP A 214 5.04 4.87 -9.85
CA ASP A 214 4.42 4.23 -8.70
C ASP A 214 4.67 2.70 -8.62
N ALA A 215 4.67 1.99 -9.77
CA ALA A 215 4.78 0.53 -9.74
C ALA A 215 5.18 -0.11 -11.10
N GLY A 216 5.69 0.64 -12.05
CA GLY A 216 5.95 0.17 -13.42
C GLY A 216 7.24 -0.60 -13.64
N LEU A 217 8.09 -0.82 -12.64
CA LEU A 217 9.35 -1.56 -12.81
C LEU A 217 9.12 -3.04 -13.15
N GLY A 218 9.61 -3.45 -14.32
CA GLY A 218 9.86 -4.84 -14.68
C GLY A 218 11.34 -5.18 -14.47
N ALA A 219 11.66 -6.21 -13.73
CA ALA A 219 13.03 -6.64 -13.48
C ALA A 219 13.12 -8.14 -13.25
N SER A 220 14.24 -8.75 -13.58
CA SER A 220 14.55 -10.13 -13.25
C SER A 220 15.18 -10.26 -11.85
N LEU A 221 15.31 -11.49 -11.35
CA LEU A 221 16.06 -11.71 -10.11
C LEU A 221 17.52 -11.30 -10.27
N ASP A 222 18.11 -11.50 -11.45
CA ASP A 222 19.49 -11.11 -11.74
C ASP A 222 19.67 -9.60 -11.73
N ASP A 223 18.70 -8.83 -12.23
CA ASP A 223 18.70 -7.37 -12.11
C ASP A 223 18.65 -6.92 -10.66
N MET A 224 17.80 -7.55 -9.85
CA MET A 224 17.71 -7.21 -8.42
C MET A 224 18.99 -7.60 -7.66
N ILE A 225 19.64 -8.70 -8.02
CA ILE A 225 20.97 -9.04 -7.49
C ILE A 225 22.00 -7.95 -7.85
N ALA A 226 21.98 -7.44 -9.09
CA ALA A 226 22.86 -6.35 -9.48
C ALA A 226 22.61 -5.08 -8.65
N TRP A 227 21.34 -4.74 -8.39
CA TRP A 227 20.97 -3.63 -7.50
C TRP A 227 21.50 -3.82 -6.08
N GLU A 228 21.32 -4.99 -5.46
CA GLU A 228 21.81 -5.27 -4.11
C GLU A 228 23.35 -5.27 -4.01
N ARG A 229 24.04 -5.75 -5.05
CA ARG A 229 25.50 -5.63 -5.17
C ARG A 229 25.96 -4.19 -5.23
N HIS A 230 25.26 -3.36 -6.01
CA HIS A 230 25.54 -1.92 -6.08
C HIS A 230 25.38 -1.25 -4.71
N ILE A 231 24.33 -1.59 -3.96
CA ILE A 231 24.10 -1.08 -2.60
C ILE A 231 25.30 -1.42 -1.70
N ASP A 232 25.74 -2.66 -1.70
CA ASP A 232 26.87 -3.10 -0.87
C ASP A 232 28.19 -2.45 -1.31
N ALA A 233 28.45 -2.40 -2.62
CA ALA A 233 29.68 -1.83 -3.17
C ALA A 233 29.82 -0.31 -2.90
N THR A 234 28.70 0.39 -2.77
CA THR A 234 28.69 1.86 -2.55
C THR A 234 28.30 2.25 -1.12
N ARG A 235 28.25 1.31 -0.18
CA ARG A 235 27.78 1.50 1.21
C ARG A 235 28.56 2.57 1.99
N ASP A 236 29.85 2.71 1.69
CA ASP A 236 30.77 3.64 2.39
C ASP A 236 30.84 5.04 1.71
N ASP A 237 30.17 5.20 0.56
CA ASP A 237 30.03 6.47 -0.15
C ASP A 237 28.72 7.16 0.26
N GLU A 238 28.81 8.19 1.10
CA GLU A 238 27.64 8.96 1.57
C GLU A 238 26.89 9.68 0.43
N THR A 239 27.55 9.90 -0.70
CA THR A 239 26.95 10.53 -1.88
C THR A 239 26.26 9.54 -2.81
N SER A 240 26.45 8.24 -2.58
CA SER A 240 25.84 7.20 -3.40
C SER A 240 24.32 7.26 -3.37
N LEU A 241 23.70 6.81 -4.46
CA LEU A 241 22.26 6.89 -4.64
C LEU A 241 21.51 6.22 -3.49
N TYR A 242 21.92 5.01 -3.10
CA TYR A 242 21.21 4.28 -2.06
C TYR A 242 21.41 4.88 -0.65
N ARG A 243 22.58 5.42 -0.36
CA ARG A 243 22.82 6.14 0.91
C ARG A 243 21.88 7.35 1.05
N ARG A 244 21.70 8.09 -0.03
CA ARG A 244 20.77 9.24 -0.06
C ARG A 244 19.31 8.78 0.07
N LEU A 245 18.90 7.71 -0.62
CA LEU A 245 17.56 7.13 -0.53
C LEU A 245 17.26 6.58 0.88
N SER A 246 18.25 5.97 1.51
CA SER A 246 18.12 5.36 2.84
C SER A 246 18.38 6.33 4.00
N ALA A 247 18.65 7.60 3.72
CA ALA A 247 18.83 8.61 4.77
C ALA A 247 17.59 8.73 5.66
N PRO A 248 17.74 8.90 6.97
CA PRO A 248 16.62 9.13 7.88
C PRO A 248 15.80 10.35 7.46
N VAL A 249 14.49 10.25 7.58
CA VAL A 249 13.55 11.35 7.33
C VAL A 249 12.67 11.59 8.56
N THR A 250 12.12 12.78 8.69
CA THR A 250 11.24 13.16 9.79
C THR A 250 9.90 13.70 9.26
N PHE A 251 8.93 13.75 10.14
CA PHE A 251 7.74 14.56 9.97
C PHE A 251 8.02 16.03 10.30
N ALA A 252 7.07 16.92 10.04
CA ALA A 252 7.21 18.36 10.27
C ALA A 252 7.42 18.75 11.74
N ASP A 253 7.00 17.91 12.68
CA ASP A 253 7.21 18.06 14.12
C ASP A 253 8.57 17.50 14.60
N GLY A 254 9.40 16.97 13.70
CA GLY A 254 10.68 16.35 14.00
C GLY A 254 10.61 14.88 14.40
N ALA A 255 9.44 14.28 14.53
CA ALA A 255 9.30 12.86 14.81
C ALA A 255 9.90 12.00 13.67
N PRO A 256 10.60 10.90 13.98
CA PRO A 256 11.15 10.01 12.95
C PRO A 256 10.06 9.40 12.08
N ALA A 257 10.26 9.39 10.75
CA ALA A 257 9.37 8.74 9.82
C ALA A 257 9.90 7.36 9.39
N ALA A 258 9.05 6.36 9.43
CA ALA A 258 9.38 4.98 9.03
C ALA A 258 9.35 4.78 7.50
N TYR A 259 9.09 5.82 6.72
CA TYR A 259 9.06 5.80 5.26
C TYR A 259 9.64 7.08 4.67
N GLY A 260 10.45 6.96 3.63
CA GLY A 260 10.97 8.09 2.88
C GLY A 260 11.68 7.66 1.62
N PHE A 261 11.61 8.48 0.57
CA PHE A 261 12.21 8.22 -0.74
C PHE A 261 11.85 6.85 -1.34
N GLY A 262 10.58 6.42 -1.16
CA GLY A 262 10.12 5.14 -1.68
C GLY A 262 10.69 3.91 -0.94
N ILE A 263 11.21 4.08 0.28
CA ILE A 263 11.80 3.01 1.11
C ILE A 263 11.14 3.01 2.48
N ALA A 264 10.68 1.85 2.92
CA ALA A 264 10.25 1.60 4.29
C ALA A 264 11.47 1.32 5.18
N ARG A 265 11.39 1.74 6.44
CA ARG A 265 12.37 1.53 7.50
C ARG A 265 11.69 0.93 8.70
N GLY A 266 12.39 0.06 9.41
CA GLY A 266 11.87 -0.58 10.60
C GLY A 266 12.90 -1.50 11.23
N ARG A 267 12.40 -2.43 12.02
CA ARG A 267 13.20 -3.50 12.63
C ARG A 267 12.57 -4.85 12.32
N GLU A 268 13.40 -5.79 11.88
CA GLU A 268 13.05 -7.19 11.70
C GLU A 268 14.11 -8.05 12.39
N LEU A 269 13.68 -9.04 13.14
CA LEU A 269 14.58 -9.91 13.91
C LEU A 269 15.60 -9.11 14.74
N ASP A 270 15.16 -8.03 15.37
CA ASP A 270 15.97 -7.06 16.12
C ASP A 270 17.06 -6.34 15.32
N ARG A 271 16.98 -6.34 14.00
CA ARG A 271 17.88 -5.64 13.08
C ARG A 271 17.17 -4.47 12.42
N PRO A 272 17.76 -3.27 12.37
CA PRO A 272 17.27 -2.20 11.50
C PRO A 272 17.33 -2.65 10.04
N PHE A 273 16.26 -2.41 9.31
CA PHE A 273 16.21 -2.70 7.87
C PHE A 273 15.78 -1.49 7.05
N THR A 274 16.09 -1.54 5.77
CA THR A 274 15.49 -0.73 4.72
C THR A 274 14.98 -1.64 3.62
N GLY A 275 13.82 -1.32 3.04
CA GLY A 275 13.24 -2.21 2.02
C GLY A 275 11.91 -1.72 1.51
N HIS A 276 11.27 -2.52 0.69
CA HIS A 276 9.90 -2.31 0.24
C HIS A 276 9.27 -3.62 -0.23
N GLY A 277 7.96 -3.73 -0.04
CA GLY A 277 7.15 -4.78 -0.66
C GLY A 277 6.58 -4.34 -1.99
N GLY A 278 6.18 -5.29 -2.82
CA GLY A 278 5.46 -5.06 -4.06
C GLY A 278 4.22 -5.93 -4.16
N ALA A 279 3.12 -5.35 -4.61
CA ALA A 279 1.87 -6.06 -4.81
C ALA A 279 1.14 -5.53 -6.05
N LEU A 280 0.65 -6.45 -6.85
CA LEU A 280 -0.35 -6.29 -7.88
C LEU A 280 -1.12 -7.61 -7.95
N ARG A 281 -2.26 -7.63 -8.59
CA ARG A 281 -3.01 -8.87 -8.82
C ARG A 281 -2.13 -9.89 -9.54
N GLY A 282 -1.90 -11.03 -8.87
CA GLY A 282 -1.02 -12.07 -9.34
C GLY A 282 0.49 -11.89 -9.04
N TRP A 283 0.91 -10.81 -8.38
CA TRP A 283 2.33 -10.51 -8.16
C TRP A 283 2.60 -10.10 -6.72
N ARG A 284 3.64 -10.69 -6.13
CA ARG A 284 4.14 -10.33 -4.79
C ARG A 284 5.65 -10.29 -4.80
N SER A 285 6.23 -9.21 -4.30
CA SER A 285 7.66 -9.09 -4.11
C SER A 285 8.00 -8.53 -2.74
N SER A 286 9.20 -8.82 -2.28
CA SER A 286 9.77 -8.21 -1.08
C SER A 286 11.26 -8.04 -1.27
N ARG A 287 11.77 -6.89 -0.88
CA ARG A 287 13.17 -6.56 -0.82
C ARG A 287 13.51 -6.03 0.57
N LEU A 288 14.45 -6.67 1.26
CA LEU A 288 14.97 -6.25 2.56
C LEU A 288 16.48 -6.13 2.51
N HIS A 289 17.02 -5.07 3.11
CA HIS A 289 18.45 -4.85 3.29
C HIS A 289 18.76 -4.49 4.75
N ILE A 290 19.66 -5.24 5.36
CA ILE A 290 20.16 -5.04 6.71
C ILE A 290 21.62 -4.58 6.60
N ALA A 291 21.82 -3.26 6.67
CA ALA A 291 23.11 -2.65 6.42
C ALA A 291 24.20 -3.10 7.43
N ALA A 292 23.84 -3.28 8.71
CA ALA A 292 24.78 -3.72 9.75
C ALA A 292 25.37 -5.11 9.50
N ASP A 293 24.57 -6.01 8.91
CA ASP A 293 24.98 -7.39 8.58
C ASP A 293 25.41 -7.53 7.10
N ARG A 294 25.34 -6.43 6.33
CA ARG A 294 25.57 -6.40 4.86
C ARG A 294 24.77 -7.50 4.16
N LEU A 295 23.53 -7.67 4.58
CA LEU A 295 22.65 -8.76 4.18
C LEU A 295 21.44 -8.21 3.41
N SER A 296 21.19 -8.80 2.24
CA SER A 296 20.02 -8.47 1.42
C SER A 296 19.23 -9.73 1.09
N VAL A 297 17.90 -9.59 1.05
CA VAL A 297 16.98 -10.64 0.59
C VAL A 297 16.03 -10.07 -0.43
N VAL A 298 15.86 -10.80 -1.54
CA VAL A 298 14.88 -10.52 -2.59
C VAL A 298 13.99 -11.73 -2.78
N VAL A 299 12.67 -11.50 -2.79
CA VAL A 299 11.63 -12.54 -3.01
C VAL A 299 10.68 -12.06 -4.09
N MET A 300 10.33 -12.95 -5.02
CA MET A 300 9.44 -12.70 -6.15
C MET A 300 8.50 -13.90 -6.32
N PHE A 301 7.18 -13.70 -6.19
CA PHE A 301 6.15 -14.72 -6.40
C PHE A 301 5.13 -14.22 -7.43
N ASN A 302 4.93 -14.94 -8.52
CA ASN A 302 3.85 -14.65 -9.47
C ASN A 302 2.49 -15.20 -9.00
N HIS A 303 2.23 -15.10 -7.69
CA HIS A 303 0.98 -15.47 -7.02
C HIS A 303 0.86 -14.78 -5.65
N PHE A 304 -0.22 -15.06 -4.90
CA PHE A 304 -0.56 -14.33 -3.66
C PHE A 304 0.17 -14.76 -2.39
N ALA A 305 1.17 -15.63 -2.44
CA ALA A 305 1.91 -15.97 -1.24
C ALA A 305 2.60 -14.73 -0.63
N ASN A 306 2.77 -14.74 0.69
CA ASN A 306 3.36 -13.61 1.42
C ASN A 306 4.87 -13.53 1.21
N ALA A 307 5.31 -12.69 0.26
CA ALA A 307 6.73 -12.50 -0.07
C ALA A 307 7.54 -11.90 1.10
N HIS A 308 6.91 -11.05 1.95
CA HIS A 308 7.59 -10.51 3.13
C HIS A 308 7.85 -11.58 4.18
N ALA A 309 6.86 -12.44 4.46
CA ALA A 309 7.06 -13.57 5.38
C ALA A 309 8.16 -14.52 4.90
N ALA A 310 8.22 -14.79 3.58
CA ALA A 310 9.29 -15.60 2.99
C ALA A 310 10.68 -14.92 3.11
N ALA A 311 10.74 -13.60 2.95
CA ALA A 311 11.98 -12.85 3.17
C ALA A 311 12.45 -12.94 4.63
N LEU A 312 11.52 -12.87 5.59
CA LEU A 312 11.83 -13.03 7.02
C LEU A 312 12.29 -14.46 7.36
N ASP A 313 11.69 -15.49 6.75
CA ASP A 313 12.13 -16.88 6.96
C ASP A 313 13.55 -17.09 6.43
N LEU A 314 13.88 -16.49 5.28
CA LEU A 314 15.23 -16.52 4.73
C LEU A 314 16.24 -15.77 5.62
N LEU A 315 15.85 -14.58 6.12
CA LEU A 315 16.68 -13.82 7.07
C LEU A 315 16.92 -14.61 8.35
N ALA A 316 15.87 -15.18 8.93
CA ALA A 316 15.97 -15.98 10.16
C ALA A 316 16.93 -17.17 9.97
N ALA A 317 16.79 -17.88 8.85
CA ALA A 317 17.67 -19.01 8.53
C ALA A 317 19.14 -18.61 8.34
N VAL A 318 19.42 -17.45 7.75
CA VAL A 318 20.80 -16.96 7.53
C VAL A 318 21.41 -16.38 8.80
N LEU A 319 20.60 -15.79 9.66
CA LEU A 319 21.03 -15.22 10.95
C LEU A 319 21.06 -16.26 12.08
N ASP A 320 20.60 -17.49 11.82
CA ASP A 320 20.43 -18.56 12.80
C ASP A 320 19.59 -18.12 14.01
N VAL A 321 18.44 -17.49 13.71
CA VAL A 321 17.50 -16.95 14.71
C VAL A 321 16.18 -17.70 14.62
N ASP A 322 15.73 -18.27 15.72
CA ASP A 322 14.40 -18.86 15.81
C ASP A 322 13.29 -17.78 15.75
N ARG A 323 12.20 -18.12 15.09
CA ARG A 323 10.95 -17.33 15.07
C ARG A 323 9.84 -18.11 15.76
N PRO A 324 9.86 -18.23 17.09
CA PRO A 324 8.82 -18.96 17.80
C PRO A 324 7.46 -18.25 17.60
N ALA A 325 6.42 -19.04 17.35
CA ALA A 325 5.05 -18.54 17.41
C ALA A 325 4.76 -18.09 18.85
N ARG A 326 4.34 -16.85 19.03
CA ARG A 326 3.84 -16.39 20.34
C ARG A 326 2.43 -16.92 20.52
N VAL A 327 2.22 -17.65 21.62
CA VAL A 327 0.90 -18.08 22.07
C VAL A 327 0.66 -17.42 23.42
N SER A 328 -0.38 -16.60 23.51
CA SER A 328 -0.78 -16.01 24.78
C SER A 328 -1.89 -16.85 25.41
N SER A 329 -1.78 -17.09 26.72
CA SER A 329 -2.83 -17.70 27.55
C SER A 329 -3.62 -16.65 28.34
N LEU A 330 -3.41 -15.37 28.07
CA LEU A 330 -4.12 -14.26 28.72
C LEU A 330 -5.61 -14.29 28.38
N PRO A 331 -6.48 -13.87 29.32
CA PRO A 331 -7.90 -13.75 29.02
C PRO A 331 -8.17 -12.68 27.98
N GLU A 332 -9.27 -12.81 27.23
CA GLU A 332 -9.69 -11.81 26.27
C GLU A 332 -9.87 -10.44 26.95
N PRO A 333 -9.34 -9.36 26.37
CA PRO A 333 -9.46 -8.04 26.96
C PRO A 333 -10.89 -7.50 26.85
N ALA A 334 -11.33 -6.81 27.91
CA ALA A 334 -12.67 -6.24 27.98
C ALA A 334 -12.93 -5.09 27.00
N TRP A 335 -11.87 -4.57 26.35
CA TRP A 335 -11.93 -3.48 25.38
C TRP A 335 -12.04 -3.94 23.92
N LEU A 336 -12.35 -5.22 23.67
CA LEU A 336 -12.75 -5.66 22.34
C LEU A 336 -14.03 -4.95 21.90
N GLY A 337 -14.16 -4.64 20.60
CA GLY A 337 -15.37 -3.99 20.10
C GLY A 337 -15.14 -3.06 18.91
N ALA A 338 -16.12 -2.22 18.69
CA ALA A 338 -16.12 -1.23 17.62
C ALA A 338 -15.89 0.19 18.16
N TYR A 339 -15.10 0.96 17.39
CA TYR A 339 -14.72 2.32 17.71
C TYR A 339 -14.73 3.19 16.47
N VAL A 340 -14.63 4.50 16.64
CA VAL A 340 -14.25 5.46 15.61
C VAL A 340 -12.96 6.16 16.02
N GLU A 341 -12.04 6.27 15.09
CA GLU A 341 -10.85 7.11 15.22
C GLU A 341 -11.25 8.56 14.86
N PRO A 342 -11.23 9.52 15.83
CA PRO A 342 -11.88 10.82 15.65
C PRO A 342 -11.17 11.72 14.64
N GLN A 343 -9.86 11.55 14.41
CA GLN A 343 -9.10 12.41 13.50
C GLN A 343 -9.30 12.03 12.04
N THR A 344 -9.52 10.73 11.74
CA THR A 344 -9.73 10.22 10.38
C THR A 344 -11.20 9.95 10.05
N GLY A 345 -12.05 9.83 11.06
CA GLY A 345 -13.45 9.42 10.91
C GLY A 345 -13.61 7.92 10.61
N LEU A 346 -12.52 7.14 10.61
CA LEU A 346 -12.57 5.75 10.25
C LEU A 346 -13.02 4.84 11.39
N ALA A 347 -13.78 3.83 11.03
CA ALA A 347 -14.14 2.76 11.94
C ALA A 347 -12.91 1.92 12.31
N VAL A 348 -12.83 1.52 13.57
CA VAL A 348 -11.84 0.61 14.11
C VAL A 348 -12.59 -0.58 14.71
N ARG A 349 -12.28 -1.79 14.27
CA ARG A 349 -12.84 -3.01 14.88
C ARG A 349 -11.70 -3.80 15.52
N ILE A 350 -11.94 -4.23 16.74
CA ILE A 350 -10.96 -4.97 17.52
C ILE A 350 -11.62 -6.26 17.99
N GLU A 351 -11.08 -7.38 17.56
CA GLU A 351 -11.68 -8.70 17.73
C GLU A 351 -10.65 -9.65 18.31
N ALA A 352 -11.11 -10.68 19.04
CA ALA A 352 -10.26 -11.79 19.45
C ALA A 352 -9.71 -12.51 18.21
N ALA A 353 -8.46 -12.94 18.29
CA ALA A 353 -7.79 -13.69 17.24
C ALA A 353 -7.17 -14.97 17.78
N PRO A 354 -6.83 -15.96 16.93
CA PRO A 354 -6.18 -17.19 17.34
C PRO A 354 -4.88 -16.93 18.14
N GLU A 355 -4.49 -17.89 18.96
CA GLU A 355 -3.27 -17.89 19.76
C GLU A 355 -3.23 -16.79 20.85
N GLY A 356 -4.41 -16.33 21.32
CA GLY A 356 -4.53 -15.28 22.33
C GLY A 356 -4.09 -13.89 21.83
N ARG A 357 -4.15 -13.67 20.51
CA ARG A 357 -3.86 -12.38 19.90
C ARG A 357 -5.13 -11.55 19.72
N VAL A 358 -4.96 -10.33 19.29
CA VAL A 358 -6.02 -9.36 18.96
C VAL A 358 -5.90 -8.97 17.51
N SER A 359 -7.03 -8.93 16.79
CA SER A 359 -7.13 -8.46 15.43
C SER A 359 -7.56 -6.99 15.42
N LEU A 360 -6.69 -6.09 14.99
CA LEU A 360 -6.98 -4.68 14.75
C LEU A 360 -7.34 -4.50 13.27
N ARG A 361 -8.59 -4.12 12.99
CA ARG A 361 -9.06 -3.76 11.65
C ARG A 361 -9.27 -2.25 11.56
N TYR A 362 -8.27 -1.57 11.01
CA TYR A 362 -8.27 -0.12 10.78
C TYR A 362 -7.77 0.23 9.37
N GLY A 363 -6.73 -0.44 8.88
CA GLY A 363 -6.18 -0.26 7.53
C GLY A 363 -6.89 -1.11 6.46
N HIS A 364 -6.21 -1.32 5.35
CA HIS A 364 -6.71 -2.15 4.24
C HIS A 364 -6.83 -3.64 4.57
N SER A 365 -6.13 -4.11 5.59
CA SER A 365 -6.19 -5.47 6.12
C SER A 365 -6.14 -5.45 7.63
N ALA A 366 -6.59 -6.54 8.26
CA ALA A 366 -6.47 -6.69 9.70
C ALA A 366 -5.01 -6.94 10.09
N THR A 367 -4.57 -6.29 11.18
CA THR A 367 -3.26 -6.49 11.80
C THR A 367 -3.43 -7.35 13.05
N LEU A 368 -2.62 -8.39 13.19
CA LEU A 368 -2.60 -9.22 14.39
C LEU A 368 -1.61 -8.64 15.40
N LEU A 369 -2.10 -8.33 16.58
CA LEU A 369 -1.34 -7.74 17.68
C LEU A 369 -1.17 -8.77 18.80
N ASP A 370 0.02 -8.83 19.37
CA ASP A 370 0.30 -9.64 20.57
C ASP A 370 -0.33 -8.98 21.79
N LEU A 371 -1.03 -9.75 22.60
CA LEU A 371 -1.54 -9.30 23.89
C LEU A 371 -0.43 -9.40 24.93
N ASN A 372 -0.23 -8.33 25.72
CA ASN A 372 0.82 -8.22 26.73
C ASN A 372 0.24 -8.34 28.15
N ASP A 373 1.09 -8.73 29.11
CA ASP A 373 0.72 -8.93 30.53
C ASP A 373 0.20 -7.63 31.20
N ASP A 374 0.56 -6.46 30.67
CA ASP A 374 0.08 -5.15 31.14
C ASP A 374 -1.31 -4.78 30.62
N GLY A 375 -1.99 -5.68 29.89
CA GLY A 375 -3.31 -5.46 29.32
C GLY A 375 -3.30 -4.63 28.04
N THR A 376 -2.13 -4.32 27.49
CA THR A 376 -1.98 -3.68 26.17
C THR A 376 -1.91 -4.74 25.07
N ALA A 377 -2.12 -4.35 23.80
CA ALA A 377 -1.81 -5.19 22.67
C ALA A 377 -0.96 -4.40 21.65
N GLY A 378 -0.03 -5.07 20.97
CA GLY A 378 0.80 -4.35 20.01
C GLY A 378 1.72 -5.22 19.18
N ASP A 379 2.30 -4.57 18.17
CA ASP A 379 3.42 -5.04 17.37
C ASP A 379 4.46 -3.92 17.21
N ALA A 380 5.36 -4.03 16.23
CA ALA A 380 6.35 -3.00 15.96
C ALA A 380 5.77 -1.65 15.48
N ASN A 381 4.54 -1.67 14.92
CA ASN A 381 3.93 -0.54 14.20
C ASN A 381 2.65 -0.02 14.85
N SER A 382 2.06 -0.78 15.79
CA SER A 382 0.76 -0.45 16.37
C SER A 382 0.72 -0.83 17.83
N ARG A 383 0.13 0.02 18.68
CA ARG A 383 -0.11 -0.28 20.08
C ARG A 383 -1.50 0.15 20.51
N LEU A 384 -2.21 -0.74 21.19
CA LEU A 384 -3.49 -0.47 21.83
C LEU A 384 -3.30 -0.51 23.35
N ARG A 385 -3.82 0.49 24.05
CA ARG A 385 -3.76 0.56 25.51
C ARG A 385 -5.06 1.14 26.09
N PRO A 386 -5.64 0.52 27.12
CA PRO A 386 -6.80 1.06 27.82
C PRO A 386 -6.54 2.47 28.35
N GLY A 387 -7.56 3.31 28.35
CA GLY A 387 -7.51 4.66 28.89
C GLY A 387 -8.85 5.12 29.41
N GLU A 388 -8.87 6.21 30.14
CA GLU A 388 -10.11 6.84 30.60
C GLU A 388 -10.93 7.31 29.38
N GLY A 389 -12.19 6.87 29.30
CA GLY A 389 -13.12 7.23 28.24
C GLY A 389 -12.95 6.47 26.91
N GLY A 390 -12.00 5.53 26.79
CA GLY A 390 -11.82 4.75 25.56
C GLY A 390 -10.54 3.94 25.51
N LEU A 391 -10.11 3.67 24.29
CA LEU A 391 -8.89 2.93 23.99
C LEU A 391 -7.93 3.81 23.21
N TRP A 392 -6.71 3.97 23.69
CA TRP A 392 -5.64 4.65 22.95
C TRP A 392 -5.11 3.75 21.85
N MET A 393 -4.96 4.30 20.65
CA MET A 393 -4.29 3.68 19.52
C MET A 393 -3.10 4.55 19.12
N ASP A 394 -1.92 3.96 19.22
CA ASP A 394 -0.67 4.59 18.78
C ASP A 394 -0.21 3.91 17.48
N LEU A 395 -0.02 4.70 16.43
CA LEU A 395 0.48 4.28 15.12
C LEU A 395 1.72 5.13 14.77
N PRO A 396 2.91 4.77 15.29
CA PRO A 396 4.14 5.55 15.07
C PRO A 396 4.51 5.71 13.60
N HIS A 397 4.21 4.69 12.78
CA HIS A 397 4.45 4.76 11.34
C HIS A 397 3.65 5.90 10.68
N ASP A 398 2.42 6.14 11.13
CA ASP A 398 1.54 7.18 10.59
C ASP A 398 1.74 8.54 11.28
N ASN A 399 2.60 8.64 12.30
CA ASN A 399 2.73 9.78 13.22
C ASN A 399 1.37 10.12 13.87
N GLN A 400 0.69 9.12 14.39
CA GLN A 400 -0.67 9.24 14.90
C GLN A 400 -0.83 8.58 16.27
N THR A 401 -1.38 9.34 17.21
CA THR A 401 -1.87 8.84 18.50
C THR A 401 -3.29 9.35 18.69
N SER A 402 -4.22 8.46 18.99
CA SER A 402 -5.64 8.80 19.10
C SER A 402 -6.32 8.06 20.23
N LEU A 403 -7.21 8.75 20.94
CA LEU A 403 -8.18 8.12 21.84
C LEU A 403 -9.40 7.71 21.00
N LEU A 404 -9.60 6.43 20.82
CA LEU A 404 -10.71 5.87 20.07
C LEU A 404 -12.02 6.06 20.83
N SER A 405 -13.07 6.49 20.12
CA SER A 405 -14.41 6.65 20.67
C SER A 405 -15.21 5.36 20.51
N PRO A 406 -15.64 4.68 21.60
CA PRO A 406 -16.39 3.44 21.51
C PRO A 406 -17.72 3.64 20.79
N ARG A 407 -18.16 2.61 20.06
CA ARG A 407 -19.45 2.55 19.38
C ARG A 407 -20.19 1.29 19.81
N SER A 408 -21.35 1.50 20.47
CA SER A 408 -22.24 0.42 20.90
C SER A 408 -23.68 0.80 20.63
N GLY A 409 -24.54 -0.16 20.35
CA GLY A 409 -25.94 0.02 20.06
C GLY A 409 -26.34 -0.52 18.69
N GLU A 410 -27.66 -0.56 18.46
CA GLU A 410 -28.22 -1.08 17.22
C GLU A 410 -27.94 -0.14 16.04
N PRO A 411 -27.56 -0.68 14.89
CA PRO A 411 -27.34 0.12 13.69
C PRO A 411 -28.66 0.64 13.12
N SER A 412 -28.68 1.92 12.74
CA SER A 412 -29.83 2.56 12.10
C SER A 412 -29.99 2.04 10.67
N LYS A 413 -31.21 1.63 10.27
CA LYS A 413 -31.48 1.08 8.93
C LYS A 413 -32.09 2.08 7.94
N ASP A 414 -32.50 3.27 8.38
CA ASP A 414 -33.12 4.33 7.59
C ASP A 414 -32.13 5.19 6.79
N ILE A 415 -31.04 4.54 6.32
CA ILE A 415 -29.96 5.13 5.56
C ILE A 415 -30.07 4.88 4.05
N ALA A 416 -31.07 4.13 3.60
CA ALA A 416 -31.31 3.92 2.18
C ALA A 416 -31.59 5.26 1.47
N GLY A 417 -30.98 5.46 0.29
CA GLY A 417 -31.08 6.70 -0.46
C GLY A 417 -29.89 6.93 -1.38
N ARG A 418 -29.87 8.09 -2.03
CA ARG A 418 -28.76 8.54 -2.88
C ARG A 418 -28.02 9.69 -2.22
N TYR A 419 -26.71 9.66 -2.31
CA TYR A 419 -25.82 10.64 -1.70
C TYR A 419 -24.78 11.09 -2.72
N HIS A 420 -24.55 12.40 -2.84
CA HIS A 420 -23.64 13.00 -3.81
C HIS A 420 -22.49 13.73 -3.12
N CYS A 421 -21.27 13.46 -3.57
CA CYS A 421 -20.05 14.15 -3.16
C CYS A 421 -19.73 15.26 -4.16
N ALA A 422 -19.87 16.51 -3.76
CA ALA A 422 -19.57 17.67 -4.61
C ALA A 422 -18.06 17.79 -4.92
N GLU A 423 -17.17 17.27 -4.06
CA GLU A 423 -15.73 17.26 -4.30
C GLU A 423 -15.36 16.36 -5.46
N LEU A 424 -15.92 15.15 -5.49
CA LEU A 424 -15.62 14.14 -6.50
C LEU A 424 -16.54 14.18 -7.72
N ASP A 425 -17.70 14.83 -7.63
CA ASP A 425 -18.80 14.69 -8.57
C ASP A 425 -19.17 13.21 -8.79
N ALA A 426 -19.39 12.52 -7.66
CA ALA A 426 -19.66 11.08 -7.62
C ALA A 426 -20.76 10.79 -6.61
N GLU A 427 -21.45 9.66 -6.77
CA GLU A 427 -22.58 9.27 -5.93
C GLU A 427 -22.35 7.93 -5.24
N ILE A 428 -22.99 7.79 -4.08
CA ILE A 428 -23.21 6.49 -3.41
C ILE A 428 -24.72 6.27 -3.36
N THR A 429 -25.16 5.10 -3.84
CA THR A 429 -26.53 4.64 -3.73
C THR A 429 -26.62 3.53 -2.70
N ILE A 430 -27.57 3.64 -1.75
CA ILE A 430 -27.82 2.60 -0.75
C ILE A 430 -29.28 2.18 -0.91
N VAL A 431 -29.50 0.86 -1.04
CA VAL A 431 -30.83 0.26 -1.19
C VAL A 431 -31.09 -0.79 -0.12
N ASP A 432 -32.34 -0.89 0.33
CA ASP A 432 -32.83 -2.03 1.11
C ASP A 432 -33.34 -3.10 0.13
N ALA A 433 -32.76 -4.27 0.22
CA ALA A 433 -33.15 -5.43 -0.57
C ALA A 433 -33.49 -6.59 0.37
N GLY A 434 -34.77 -6.68 0.74
CA GLY A 434 -35.25 -7.77 1.60
C GLY A 434 -34.75 -7.67 3.06
N GLY A 435 -34.52 -6.46 3.57
CA GLY A 435 -34.06 -6.22 4.93
C GLY A 435 -32.52 -6.22 5.08
N ALA A 436 -31.77 -6.41 4.00
CA ALA A 436 -30.34 -6.19 3.93
C ALA A 436 -30.03 -4.94 3.11
N LEU A 437 -29.08 -4.13 3.60
CA LEU A 437 -28.67 -2.91 2.91
C LEU A 437 -27.50 -3.18 1.98
N TYR A 438 -27.58 -2.66 0.77
CA TYR A 438 -26.53 -2.75 -0.25
C TYR A 438 -26.09 -1.36 -0.69
N GLY A 439 -24.81 -1.13 -0.83
CA GLY A 439 -24.23 0.13 -1.29
C GLY A 439 -23.35 -0.04 -2.51
N GLY A 440 -23.33 0.97 -3.38
CA GLY A 440 -22.45 1.02 -4.55
C GLY A 440 -22.13 2.44 -4.94
N CYS A 441 -20.92 2.65 -5.48
CA CYS A 441 -20.42 3.95 -5.93
C CYS A 441 -20.64 4.11 -7.44
N SER A 442 -20.88 5.34 -7.89
CA SER A 442 -20.98 5.69 -9.31
C SER A 442 -20.38 7.06 -9.60
N GLY A 443 -19.85 7.24 -10.80
CA GLY A 443 -19.23 8.49 -11.24
C GLY A 443 -18.67 8.36 -12.65
N PHE A 444 -17.66 9.17 -12.99
CA PHE A 444 -17.19 9.22 -14.37
C PHE A 444 -16.47 7.96 -14.86
N LEU A 445 -16.04 7.05 -13.96
CA LEU A 445 -15.43 5.77 -14.30
C LEU A 445 -16.46 4.65 -14.50
N GLY A 446 -17.73 4.90 -14.14
CA GLY A 446 -18.81 3.95 -14.36
C GLY A 446 -19.70 3.76 -13.15
N GLN A 447 -20.18 2.52 -13.00
CA GLN A 447 -21.04 2.08 -11.91
C GLN A 447 -20.42 0.86 -11.27
N GLY A 448 -19.96 1.04 -10.03
CA GLY A 448 -19.39 -0.03 -9.23
C GLY A 448 -20.44 -1.07 -8.82
N ARG A 449 -19.98 -2.23 -8.44
CA ARG A 449 -20.83 -3.30 -7.93
C ARG A 449 -21.48 -2.89 -6.61
N MET A 450 -22.73 -3.31 -6.40
CA MET A 450 -23.38 -3.22 -5.10
C MET A 450 -22.84 -4.29 -4.17
N GLU A 451 -22.39 -3.88 -2.98
CA GLU A 451 -21.95 -4.79 -1.91
C GLU A 451 -22.85 -4.65 -0.69
N GLN A 452 -23.06 -5.76 0.02
CA GLN A 452 -23.85 -5.75 1.24
C GLN A 452 -23.12 -4.96 2.34
N LEU A 453 -23.79 -3.96 2.91
CA LEU A 453 -23.24 -3.20 4.04
C LEU A 453 -23.15 -4.07 5.29
N ALA A 454 -22.05 -3.93 6.02
CA ALA A 454 -21.87 -4.54 7.32
C ALA A 454 -22.09 -3.50 8.43
N PRO A 455 -22.98 -3.76 9.39
CA PRO A 455 -23.23 -2.85 10.50
C PRO A 455 -22.03 -2.83 11.46
N ILE A 456 -21.70 -1.63 11.97
CA ILE A 456 -20.64 -1.44 12.97
C ILE A 456 -21.23 -0.89 14.28
N GLY A 457 -22.20 0.01 14.17
CA GLY A 457 -22.88 0.64 15.32
C GLY A 457 -23.89 1.67 14.86
N PRO A 458 -24.46 2.46 15.79
CA PRO A 458 -25.40 3.52 15.44
C PRO A 458 -24.80 4.47 14.40
N ASP A 459 -25.50 4.66 13.29
CA ASP A 459 -25.11 5.52 12.16
C ASP A 459 -23.71 5.23 11.58
N LEU A 460 -23.17 4.03 11.82
CA LEU A 460 -21.85 3.61 11.36
C LEU A 460 -21.91 2.26 10.67
N TRP A 461 -21.47 2.24 9.41
CA TRP A 461 -21.50 1.05 8.56
C TRP A 461 -20.18 0.88 7.80
N ALA A 462 -19.88 -0.33 7.41
CA ALA A 462 -18.82 -0.65 6.43
C ALA A 462 -19.44 -0.99 5.08
N LEU A 463 -18.90 -0.40 4.02
CA LEU A 463 -19.13 -0.84 2.65
C LEU A 463 -17.90 -1.64 2.21
N PRO A 464 -17.99 -2.97 2.07
CA PRO A 464 -16.89 -3.80 1.66
C PRO A 464 -16.35 -3.42 0.28
N CYS A 465 -15.03 -3.56 0.09
CA CYS A 465 -14.37 -3.43 -1.21
C CYS A 465 -13.51 -4.67 -1.47
N PRO A 466 -14.11 -5.82 -1.80
CA PRO A 466 -13.37 -7.08 -1.93
C PRO A 466 -12.51 -7.15 -3.20
N ARG A 467 -12.84 -6.35 -4.22
CA ARG A 467 -12.11 -6.27 -5.50
C ARG A 467 -12.03 -4.82 -5.95
N ALA A 468 -10.89 -4.44 -6.51
CA ALA A 468 -10.62 -3.11 -7.04
C ALA A 468 -9.94 -3.20 -8.42
N LEU A 469 -9.57 -2.05 -8.98
CA LEU A 469 -8.75 -1.99 -10.19
C LEU A 469 -7.45 -2.76 -10.01
N ASP A 470 -6.77 -2.47 -8.89
CA ASP A 470 -5.61 -3.20 -8.41
C ASP A 470 -6.04 -4.34 -7.47
N HIS A 471 -5.13 -5.28 -7.24
CA HIS A 471 -5.34 -6.37 -6.29
C HIS A 471 -5.47 -5.89 -4.85
N THR A 472 -4.79 -4.82 -4.46
CA THR A 472 -4.85 -4.33 -3.08
C THR A 472 -6.05 -3.37 -2.94
N PRO A 473 -7.25 -3.88 -2.60
CA PRO A 473 -8.40 -3.00 -2.35
C PRO A 473 -8.06 -2.01 -1.23
N PRO A 474 -8.68 -0.82 -1.24
CA PRO A 474 -8.41 0.20 -0.23
C PRO A 474 -8.88 -0.19 1.19
N GLY A 475 -9.42 -1.38 1.37
CA GLY A 475 -10.10 -1.84 2.57
C GLY A 475 -11.60 -1.52 2.53
N ASP A 476 -12.29 -1.84 3.61
CA ASP A 476 -13.69 -1.48 3.75
C ASP A 476 -13.83 0.05 3.84
N TRP A 477 -14.81 0.61 3.14
CA TRP A 477 -15.18 2.00 3.33
C TRP A 477 -15.99 2.16 4.62
N THR A 478 -15.58 3.04 5.49
CA THR A 478 -16.39 3.52 6.61
C THR A 478 -17.44 4.48 6.08
N LEU A 479 -18.71 4.26 6.40
CA LEU A 479 -19.83 5.13 6.14
C LEU A 479 -20.36 5.65 7.49
N ALA A 480 -20.07 6.91 7.82
CA ALA A 480 -20.55 7.56 9.04
C ALA A 480 -21.68 8.54 8.70
N PHE A 481 -22.91 8.19 9.05
CA PHE A 481 -24.10 8.98 8.73
C PHE A 481 -24.30 10.10 9.75
N ARG A 482 -24.71 11.26 9.26
CA ARG A 482 -25.11 12.40 10.08
C ARG A 482 -26.60 12.68 9.91
N ARG A 483 -27.23 13.03 11.03
CA ARG A 483 -28.64 13.36 11.10
C ARG A 483 -28.86 14.83 11.40
N ASP A 484 -29.98 15.37 10.93
CA ASP A 484 -30.48 16.68 11.34
C ASP A 484 -31.19 16.61 12.71
N ASP A 485 -31.62 17.77 13.22
CA ASP A 485 -32.33 17.87 14.50
C ASP A 485 -33.68 17.12 14.53
N ALA A 486 -34.24 16.80 13.38
CA ALA A 486 -35.45 15.99 13.25
C ALA A 486 -35.13 14.46 13.15
N GLY A 487 -33.87 14.07 13.30
CA GLY A 487 -33.42 12.69 13.25
C GLY A 487 -33.31 12.09 11.84
N ARG A 488 -33.46 12.91 10.79
CA ARG A 488 -33.37 12.43 9.39
C ARG A 488 -31.93 12.40 8.95
N THR A 489 -31.53 11.33 8.26
CA THR A 489 -30.19 11.21 7.65
C THR A 489 -30.03 12.26 6.55
N VAL A 490 -29.03 13.14 6.65
CA VAL A 490 -28.78 14.26 5.72
C VAL A 490 -27.49 14.12 4.93
N GLU A 491 -26.50 13.43 5.48
CA GLU A 491 -25.23 13.19 4.78
C GLU A 491 -24.54 11.92 5.29
N VAL A 492 -23.53 11.48 4.57
CA VAL A 492 -22.61 10.43 4.97
C VAL A 492 -21.17 10.89 4.75
N GLU A 493 -20.34 10.78 5.76
CA GLU A 493 -18.89 10.89 5.64
C GLU A 493 -18.33 9.52 5.24
N VAL A 494 -17.55 9.48 4.16
CA VAL A 494 -17.01 8.27 3.57
C VAL A 494 -15.49 8.30 3.66
N GLY A 495 -14.90 7.19 4.09
CA GLY A 495 -13.46 7.07 4.16
C GLY A 495 -12.96 5.64 4.21
N CYS A 496 -11.73 5.46 3.76
CA CYS A 496 -10.90 4.31 4.00
C CYS A 496 -9.47 4.77 4.37
N TRP A 497 -8.58 3.85 4.70
CA TRP A 497 -7.22 4.21 5.10
C TRP A 497 -6.48 5.07 4.06
N LEU A 498 -6.74 4.85 2.76
CA LEU A 498 -6.11 5.55 1.64
C LEU A 498 -6.84 6.84 1.20
N ALA A 499 -8.11 7.01 1.59
CA ALA A 499 -8.91 8.19 1.23
C ALA A 499 -9.94 8.47 2.33
N ARG A 500 -9.81 9.62 3.01
CA ARG A 500 -10.55 9.95 4.23
C ARG A 500 -11.36 11.23 4.06
N ARG A 501 -12.41 11.40 4.87
CA ARG A 501 -13.13 12.67 5.02
C ARG A 501 -13.81 13.17 3.75
N LEU A 502 -14.44 12.28 3.00
CA LEU A 502 -15.23 12.66 1.84
C LEU A 502 -16.72 12.74 2.23
N VAL A 503 -17.32 13.91 2.07
CA VAL A 503 -18.70 14.16 2.48
C VAL A 503 -19.64 14.04 1.30
N TYR A 504 -20.68 13.23 1.45
CA TYR A 504 -21.73 13.00 0.48
C TYR A 504 -23.06 13.50 1.07
N ALA A 505 -23.65 14.54 0.50
CA ALA A 505 -24.95 15.05 0.89
C ALA A 505 -26.08 14.17 0.32
N ARG A 506 -27.14 13.93 1.09
CA ARG A 506 -28.31 13.17 0.64
C ARG A 506 -29.06 13.96 -0.43
N ILE A 507 -29.39 13.32 -1.54
CA ILE A 507 -30.09 13.93 -2.69
C ILE A 507 -31.38 13.19 -3.06
N GLY A 508 -31.70 12.08 -2.42
CA GLY A 508 -32.91 11.32 -2.69
C GLY A 508 -33.10 10.12 -1.77
#